data_5319a524a1a44cd200a2aec18c3b777f
#
_entry.id   5319a524a1a44cd200a2aec18c3b777f
#
_cell.length_a   1.000
_cell.length_b   1.000
_cell.length_c   1.000
_cell.angle_alpha   90.00
_cell.angle_beta   90.00
_cell.angle_gamma   90.00
#
_symmetry.space_group_name_H-M   'P 1'
#
loop_
_entity.id
_entity.type
_entity.pdbx_description
1 polymer ?
#
loop_
_entity_poly.entity_id
_entity_poly.type
_entity_poly.pdbx_seq_one_letter_code
_entity_poly.pdbx_strand_id
1 'polypeptide(L)'
;MPDKPLFEKMALIGVGLIGSSIAHGARKNGLVGHISATARSEETRRIVAEQNIADTVFETGPEAVAGADLIVICTPVGVFGRVAADIGPHIAPGAIVTD
;
A
#
# COMPACT_ATOMS: atom_id res chain seq x y z
N MET A 1 23.18 5.53 -2.12
CA MET A 1 21.86 5.26 -2.71
C MET A 1 21.88 3.98 -3.49
N PRO A 2 20.99 3.07 -3.24
CA PRO A 2 20.89 1.90 -4.10
C PRO A 2 20.42 2.33 -5.49
N ASP A 3 21.01 1.76 -6.54
CA ASP A 3 20.60 2.03 -7.91
C ASP A 3 19.20 1.49 -8.18
N LYS A 4 18.74 0.54 -7.35
CA LYS A 4 17.41 -0.06 -7.46
C LYS A 4 16.71 0.01 -6.13
N PRO A 5 15.39 0.21 -6.13
CA PRO A 5 14.64 0.16 -4.87
C PRO A 5 14.66 -1.25 -4.28
N LEU A 6 14.50 -1.35 -2.95
CA LEU A 6 14.41 -2.64 -2.26
C LEU A 6 13.16 -3.40 -2.68
N PHE A 7 12.07 -2.67 -2.95
CA PHE A 7 10.80 -3.23 -3.40
C PHE A 7 10.37 -2.51 -4.65
N GLU A 8 9.92 -3.23 -5.64
CA GLU A 8 9.44 -2.62 -6.87
C GLU A 8 8.07 -1.96 -6.66
N LYS A 9 7.20 -2.60 -5.89
CA LYS A 9 5.87 -2.07 -5.63
C LYS A 9 5.44 -2.35 -4.20
N MET A 10 5.05 -1.29 -3.49
CA MET A 10 4.46 -1.38 -2.17
C MET A 10 2.97 -1.10 -2.25
N ALA A 11 2.17 -1.96 -1.60
CA ALA A 11 0.74 -1.74 -1.48
C ALA A 11 0.40 -1.35 -0.04
N LEU A 12 -0.31 -0.24 0.14
CA LEU A 12 -0.81 0.20 1.43
C LEU A 12 -2.30 -0.10 1.50
N ILE A 13 -2.69 -1.02 2.39
CA ILE A 13 -4.10 -1.35 2.56
C ILE A 13 -4.68 -0.46 3.65
N GLY A 14 -5.45 0.54 3.21
CA GLY A 14 -5.83 1.66 4.05
C GLY A 14 -4.68 2.67 4.12
N VAL A 15 -4.98 3.95 4.23
CA VAL A 15 -3.93 4.95 4.30
C VAL A 15 -3.83 5.54 5.69
N GLY A 16 -4.61 6.47 6.08
CA GLY A 16 -4.50 7.08 7.39
C GLY A 16 -3.15 7.74 7.62
N LEU A 17 -2.95 8.17 8.85
CA LEU A 17 -1.77 8.93 9.23
C LEU A 17 -0.49 8.09 9.15
N ILE A 18 -0.55 6.87 9.66
CA ILE A 18 0.60 5.96 9.68
C ILE A 18 0.97 5.54 8.26
N GLY A 19 -0.03 5.19 7.43
CA GLY A 19 0.20 4.83 6.04
C GLY A 19 0.84 5.96 5.24
N SER A 20 0.40 7.20 5.46
CA SER A 20 0.98 8.36 4.81
C SER A 20 2.44 8.55 5.20
N SER A 21 2.76 8.37 6.48
CA SER A 21 4.14 8.47 6.97
C SER A 21 5.04 7.42 6.35
N ILE A 22 4.55 6.18 6.24
CA ILE A 22 5.29 5.09 5.62
C ILE A 22 5.56 5.41 4.14
N ALA A 23 4.56 5.90 3.43
CA ALA A 23 4.71 6.26 2.01
C ALA A 23 5.76 7.36 1.83
N HIS A 24 5.70 8.41 2.62
CA HIS A 24 6.67 9.50 2.54
C HIS A 24 8.08 9.01 2.86
N GLY A 25 8.25 8.20 3.90
CA GLY A 25 9.55 7.65 4.27
C GLY A 25 10.13 6.77 3.19
N ALA A 26 9.30 5.90 2.59
CA ALA A 26 9.72 5.00 1.54
C ALA A 26 10.18 5.77 0.29
N ARG A 27 9.43 6.78 -0.12
CA ARG A 27 9.80 7.60 -1.26
C ARG A 27 11.06 8.42 -1.01
N LYS A 28 11.15 9.06 0.14
CA LYS A 28 12.28 9.91 0.49
C LYS A 28 13.60 9.13 0.45
N ASN A 29 13.55 7.87 0.83
CA ASN A 29 14.75 7.03 0.91
C ASN A 29 14.94 6.13 -0.32
N GLY A 30 14.10 6.25 -1.33
CA GLY A 30 14.21 5.46 -2.55
C GLY A 30 14.01 3.97 -2.35
N LEU A 31 13.23 3.57 -1.35
CA LEU A 31 13.04 2.16 -0.99
C LEU A 31 12.07 1.43 -1.90
N VAL A 32 11.15 2.15 -2.53
CA VAL A 32 10.11 1.55 -3.38
C VAL A 32 10.03 2.28 -4.72
N GLY A 33 9.72 1.51 -5.77
CA GLY A 33 9.58 2.07 -7.11
C GLY A 33 8.18 2.59 -7.40
N HIS A 34 7.16 1.96 -6.83
CA HIS A 34 5.77 2.32 -7.05
C HIS A 34 4.98 2.09 -5.78
N ILE A 35 4.05 2.98 -5.46
CA ILE A 35 3.16 2.82 -4.31
C ILE A 35 1.73 2.78 -4.81
N SER A 36 1.02 1.70 -4.47
CA SER A 36 -0.42 1.61 -4.63
C SER A 36 -1.07 1.65 -3.25
N ALA A 37 -2.28 2.17 -3.16
CA ALA A 37 -2.97 2.31 -1.89
C ALA A 37 -4.45 2.06 -2.06
N THR A 38 -5.13 1.72 -0.96
CA THR A 38 -6.59 1.65 -0.96
C THR A 38 -7.14 2.69 0.00
N ALA A 39 -8.31 3.21 -0.34
CA ALA A 39 -9.12 4.02 0.55
C ALA A 39 -10.58 3.78 0.21
N ARG A 40 -11.42 3.69 1.22
CA ARG A 40 -12.84 3.38 1.04
C ARG A 40 -13.62 4.50 0.38
N SER A 41 -13.37 5.74 0.80
CA SER A 41 -14.14 6.87 0.29
C SER A 41 -13.46 7.49 -0.91
N GLU A 42 -14.27 7.96 -1.84
CA GLU A 42 -13.78 8.69 -2.99
C GLU A 42 -13.03 9.94 -2.59
N GLU A 43 -13.50 10.62 -1.54
CA GLU A 43 -12.84 11.81 -1.02
C GLU A 43 -11.41 11.52 -0.56
N THR A 44 -11.24 10.44 0.22
CA THR A 44 -9.90 10.05 0.68
C THR A 44 -9.01 9.65 -0.49
N ARG A 45 -9.53 8.91 -1.46
CA ARG A 45 -8.76 8.53 -2.65
C ARG A 45 -8.28 9.76 -3.40
N ARG A 46 -9.13 10.78 -3.51
CA ARG A 46 -8.77 12.02 -4.18
C ARG A 46 -7.64 12.75 -3.43
N ILE A 47 -7.74 12.82 -2.11
CA ILE A 47 -6.71 13.46 -1.27
C ILE A 47 -5.37 12.74 -1.41
N VAL A 48 -5.40 11.42 -1.37
CA VAL A 48 -4.20 10.59 -1.52
C VAL A 48 -3.51 10.87 -2.86
N ALA A 49 -4.30 10.97 -3.92
CA ALA A 49 -3.77 11.26 -5.25
C ALA A 49 -3.25 12.69 -5.36
N GLU A 50 -3.99 13.67 -4.85
CA GLU A 50 -3.61 15.08 -4.92
C GLU A 50 -2.33 15.37 -4.12
N GLN A 51 -2.13 14.69 -3.01
CA GLN A 51 -0.95 14.88 -2.16
C GLN A 51 0.21 13.96 -2.53
N ASN A 52 0.08 13.23 -3.62
CA ASN A 52 1.11 12.29 -4.10
C ASN A 52 1.56 11.28 -3.04
N ILE A 53 0.63 10.84 -2.20
CA ILE A 53 0.92 9.81 -1.19
C ILE A 53 1.17 8.48 -1.86
N ALA A 54 0.41 8.17 -2.91
CA ALA A 54 0.55 6.94 -3.69
C ALA A 54 0.51 7.26 -5.18
N ASP A 55 1.11 6.40 -5.99
CA ASP A 55 1.08 6.54 -7.45
C ASP A 55 -0.26 6.12 -8.03
N THR A 56 -0.88 5.10 -7.43
CA THR A 56 -2.21 4.64 -7.81
C THR A 56 -3.03 4.42 -6.56
N VAL A 57 -4.33 4.70 -6.65
CA VAL A 57 -5.26 4.55 -5.52
C VAL A 57 -6.45 3.75 -5.99
N PHE A 58 -6.79 2.72 -5.23
CA PHE A 58 -7.87 1.81 -5.55
C PHE A 58 -8.92 1.76 -4.45
N GLU A 59 -10.10 1.30 -4.80
CA GLU A 59 -11.17 1.09 -3.83
C GLU A 59 -11.01 -0.25 -3.10
N THR A 60 -10.42 -1.26 -3.75
CA THR A 60 -10.33 -2.61 -3.20
C THR A 60 -8.90 -3.08 -2.97
N GLY A 61 -8.73 -3.96 -1.97
CA GLY A 61 -7.45 -4.55 -1.65
C GLY A 61 -6.85 -5.39 -2.78
N PRO A 62 -7.63 -6.31 -3.40
CA PRO A 62 -7.12 -7.11 -4.51
C PRO A 62 -6.48 -6.30 -5.63
N GLU A 63 -7.08 -5.17 -5.99
CA GLU A 63 -6.52 -4.29 -7.01
C GLU A 63 -5.17 -3.72 -6.59
N ALA A 64 -5.08 -3.30 -5.34
CA ALA A 64 -3.86 -2.65 -4.83
C ALA A 64 -2.69 -3.62 -4.69
N VAL A 65 -2.96 -4.88 -4.28
CA VAL A 65 -1.88 -5.85 -4.05
C VAL A 65 -1.40 -6.55 -5.31
N ALA A 66 -2.08 -6.38 -6.43
CA ALA A 66 -1.68 -7.02 -7.69
C ALA A 66 -0.25 -6.63 -8.05
N GLY A 67 0.64 -7.60 -8.11
CA GLY A 67 2.05 -7.38 -8.43
C GLY A 67 2.89 -6.74 -7.33
N ALA A 68 2.34 -6.53 -6.14
CA ALA A 68 3.09 -5.93 -5.03
C ALA A 68 4.03 -6.96 -4.39
N ASP A 69 5.24 -6.53 -4.08
CA ASP A 69 6.22 -7.37 -3.35
C ASP A 69 6.34 -6.96 -1.88
N LEU A 70 5.76 -5.84 -1.50
CA LEU A 70 5.62 -5.44 -0.11
C LEU A 70 4.19 -4.97 0.12
N ILE A 71 3.52 -5.52 1.13
CA ILE A 71 2.14 -5.16 1.47
C ILE A 71 2.11 -4.72 2.93
N VAL A 72 1.65 -3.50 3.18
CA VAL A 72 1.55 -2.95 4.52
C VAL A 72 0.07 -2.75 4.83
N ILE A 73 -0.41 -3.41 5.88
CA ILE A 73 -1.81 -3.30 6.30
C ILE A 73 -1.91 -2.19 7.35
N CYS A 74 -2.55 -1.09 6.98
CA CYS A 74 -2.68 0.10 7.82
C CYS A 74 -4.10 0.29 8.36
N THR A 75 -4.94 -0.75 8.28
CA THR A 75 -6.30 -0.69 8.80
C THR A 75 -6.33 -0.98 10.30
N PRO A 76 -7.43 -0.63 10.98
CA PRO A 76 -7.58 -0.99 12.40
C PRO A 76 -7.45 -2.49 12.62
N VAL A 77 -6.89 -2.88 13.78
CA VAL A 77 -6.64 -4.30 14.12
C VAL A 77 -7.91 -5.13 14.02
N GLY A 78 -9.06 -4.56 14.38
CA GLY A 78 -10.33 -5.28 14.35
C GLY A 78 -10.79 -5.78 12.99
N VAL A 79 -10.22 -5.25 11.89
CA VAL A 79 -10.59 -5.69 10.53
C VAL A 79 -9.47 -6.47 9.83
N PHE A 80 -8.37 -6.75 10.53
CA PHE A 80 -7.22 -7.46 9.95
C PHE A 80 -7.58 -8.79 9.32
N GLY A 81 -8.37 -9.60 10.02
CA GLY A 81 -8.76 -10.91 9.50
C GLY A 81 -9.53 -10.82 8.20
N ARG A 82 -10.44 -9.87 8.11
CA ARG A 82 -11.22 -9.63 6.89
C ARG A 82 -10.33 -9.15 5.75
N VAL A 83 -9.44 -8.22 6.04
CA VAL A 83 -8.49 -7.71 5.04
C VAL A 83 -7.60 -8.82 4.53
N ALA A 84 -7.03 -9.62 5.44
CA ALA A 84 -6.15 -10.73 5.06
C ALA A 84 -6.88 -11.75 4.18
N ALA A 85 -8.14 -12.05 4.50
CA ALA A 85 -8.94 -12.97 3.70
C ALA A 85 -9.23 -12.41 2.30
N ASP A 86 -9.46 -11.10 2.23
CA ASP A 86 -9.78 -10.44 0.97
C ASP A 86 -8.58 -10.39 0.02
N ILE A 87 -7.40 -10.06 0.52
CA ILE A 87 -6.21 -9.91 -0.31
C ILE A 87 -5.42 -11.20 -0.49
N GLY A 88 -5.53 -12.15 0.45
CA GLY A 88 -4.72 -13.37 0.45
C GLY A 88 -4.61 -14.09 -0.89
N PRO A 89 -5.74 -14.39 -1.58
CA PRO A 89 -5.69 -15.07 -2.86
C PRO A 89 -4.99 -14.29 -3.98
N HIS A 90 -4.77 -13.00 -3.78
CA HIS A 90 -4.21 -12.09 -4.80
C HIS A 90 -2.77 -11.71 -4.53
N ILE A 91 -2.19 -12.19 -3.43
CA ILE A 91 -0.81 -11.88 -3.06
C ILE A 91 0.16 -12.67 -3.92
N ALA A 92 1.14 -11.99 -4.52
CA ALA A 92 2.15 -12.65 -5.34
C ALA A 92 3.05 -13.54 -4.48
N PRO A 93 3.53 -14.68 -5.02
CA PRO A 93 4.48 -15.53 -4.29
C PRO A 93 5.72 -14.73 -3.90
N GLY A 94 6.16 -14.89 -2.66
CA GLY A 94 7.35 -14.22 -2.16
C GLY A 94 7.13 -12.81 -1.63
N ALA A 95 5.91 -12.27 -1.73
CA ALA A 95 5.62 -10.96 -1.20
C ALA A 95 5.70 -10.95 0.33
N ILE A 96 6.19 -9.83 0.89
CA ILE A 96 6.25 -9.62 2.33
C ILE A 96 4.99 -8.87 2.75
N VAL A 97 4.31 -9.38 3.78
CA VAL A 97 3.11 -8.74 4.35
C VAL A 97 3.43 -8.33 5.78
N THR A 98 3.15 -7.09 6.11
CA THR A 98 3.41 -6.56 7.45
C THR A 98 2.33 -5.54 7.83
N ASP A 99 2.39 -5.06 9.05
CA ASP A 99 1.45 -4.07 9.58
C ASP A 99 2.18 -2.93 10.30
#